data_9aef71df3a6bd9e9237f2769618b62e8
#
_entry.id   9aef71df3a6bd9e9237f2769618b62e8
#
_cell.length_a   1.000
_cell.length_b   1.000
_cell.length_c   1.000
_cell.angle_alpha   90.00
_cell.angle_beta   90.00
_cell.angle_gamma   90.00
#
_symmetry.space_group_name_H-M   'P 1'
#
loop_
_entity.id
_entity.type
_entity.pdbx_description
1 polymer ?
#
loop_
_entity_poly.entity_id
_entity_poly.type
_entity_poly.pdbx_seq_one_letter_code
_entity_poly.pdbx_strand_id
1 'polypeptide(L)'
;WDPMNGVNKLFLQKHEWMSKVPPFMEGKPVWHFHPLEFLEMIKDDSGRITLEMLRKIWTNSSHVSNGILQQVANELNENLERCHLDTDARLYHFMAQIFQETGANFSISENLNYSDTALPSLFSYYRRHANEAIIDGRTSTHPAILENIANKAYGGRNGNNMPGDGWRYRGQGLKQLTGRDNYRGFTAYSKKMWSDSDDYELNPGLVSSDMKVAVRSALYFWDDNKLYMKADEGYSKDASYAITAVVNKHTDSYEARFSHLTQFVSGQILDGVF
;
A
#
# COMPACT_ATOMS: atom_id res chain seq x y z
N TRP A 1 -29.14 33.35 -6.38
CA TRP A 1 -28.11 32.91 -7.34
C TRP A 1 -27.62 34.13 -8.12
N ASP A 2 -26.31 34.44 -8.06
CA ASP A 2 -25.74 35.56 -8.78
C ASP A 2 -24.98 35.05 -10.02
N PRO A 3 -25.54 35.19 -11.23
CA PRO A 3 -24.91 34.73 -12.47
C PRO A 3 -23.63 35.50 -12.82
N MET A 4 -23.37 36.62 -12.14
CA MET A 4 -22.17 37.45 -12.33
C MET A 4 -21.00 36.98 -11.44
N ASN A 5 -21.23 36.08 -10.51
CA ASN A 5 -20.18 35.50 -9.68
C ASN A 5 -19.25 34.62 -10.53
N GLY A 6 -17.98 34.98 -10.58
CA GLY A 6 -16.98 34.28 -11.41
C GLY A 6 -16.87 32.79 -11.12
N VAL A 7 -17.06 32.37 -9.86
CA VAL A 7 -17.07 30.97 -9.46
C VAL A 7 -18.23 30.20 -10.08
N ASN A 8 -19.44 30.80 -10.06
CA ASN A 8 -20.62 30.17 -10.65
C ASN A 8 -20.52 30.08 -12.18
N LYS A 9 -19.90 31.07 -12.83
CA LYS A 9 -19.67 31.06 -14.28
C LYS A 9 -18.70 29.96 -14.68
N LEU A 10 -17.61 29.80 -13.92
CA LEU A 10 -16.63 28.75 -14.16
C LEU A 10 -17.25 27.35 -13.94
N PHE A 11 -18.06 27.19 -12.89
CA PHE A 11 -18.79 25.95 -12.61
C PHE A 11 -19.73 25.58 -13.76
N LEU A 12 -20.53 26.53 -14.27
CA LEU A 12 -21.43 26.29 -15.40
C LEU A 12 -20.67 25.92 -16.68
N GLN A 13 -19.56 26.58 -16.98
CA GLN A 13 -18.74 26.26 -18.14
C GLN A 13 -18.16 24.83 -18.05
N LYS A 14 -17.69 24.44 -16.86
CA LYS A 14 -17.14 23.09 -16.61
C LYS A 14 -18.20 21.99 -16.76
N HIS A 15 -19.48 22.30 -16.51
CA HIS A 15 -20.59 21.36 -16.54
C HIS A 15 -21.53 21.53 -17.73
N GLU A 16 -21.14 22.31 -18.75
CA GLU A 16 -21.95 22.54 -19.98
C GLU A 16 -22.37 21.25 -20.70
N TRP A 17 -21.54 20.18 -20.56
CA TRP A 17 -21.88 18.85 -21.08
C TRP A 17 -23.20 18.29 -20.52
N MET A 18 -23.59 18.68 -19.30
CA MET A 18 -24.83 18.19 -18.66
C MET A 18 -26.08 18.58 -19.46
N SER A 19 -26.07 19.73 -20.15
CA SER A 19 -27.16 20.13 -21.02
C SER A 19 -27.36 19.21 -22.24
N LYS A 20 -26.36 18.37 -22.54
CA LYS A 20 -26.37 17.41 -23.65
C LYS A 20 -26.86 16.02 -23.24
N VAL A 21 -27.10 15.80 -21.94
CA VAL A 21 -27.57 14.54 -21.39
C VAL A 21 -29.10 14.57 -21.30
N PRO A 22 -29.83 13.54 -21.82
CA PRO A 22 -31.29 13.55 -21.89
C PRO A 22 -32.04 13.99 -20.64
N PRO A 23 -31.64 13.61 -19.41
CA PRO A 23 -32.32 14.06 -18.19
C PRO A 23 -32.23 15.57 -17.91
N PHE A 24 -31.23 16.27 -18.49
CA PHE A 24 -30.96 17.68 -18.25
C PHE A 24 -31.29 18.58 -19.48
N MET A 25 -31.84 17.98 -20.54
CA MET A 25 -32.20 18.73 -21.73
C MET A 25 -33.37 19.67 -21.44
N GLU A 26 -33.29 20.87 -21.99
CA GLU A 26 -34.33 21.89 -21.84
C GLU A 26 -35.72 21.36 -22.24
N GLY A 27 -36.75 21.62 -21.43
CA GLY A 27 -38.13 21.18 -21.65
C GLY A 27 -38.44 19.72 -21.26
N LYS A 28 -37.51 18.98 -20.69
CA LYS A 28 -37.75 17.64 -20.14
C LYS A 28 -37.97 17.69 -18.63
N PRO A 29 -38.79 16.80 -18.05
CA PRO A 29 -38.91 16.69 -16.60
C PRO A 29 -37.53 16.35 -15.99
N VAL A 30 -37.09 17.25 -15.12
CA VAL A 30 -35.82 17.05 -14.40
C VAL A 30 -36.06 16.09 -13.25
N TRP A 31 -35.31 14.98 -13.22
CA TRP A 31 -35.31 14.13 -12.06
C TRP A 31 -34.68 14.87 -10.87
N HIS A 32 -35.36 14.83 -9.74
CA HIS A 32 -34.81 15.37 -8.51
C HIS A 32 -33.76 14.38 -7.99
N PHE A 33 -32.51 14.63 -8.34
CA PHE A 33 -31.42 13.92 -7.66
C PHE A 33 -31.33 14.41 -6.22
N HIS A 34 -31.13 13.48 -5.31
CA HIS A 34 -30.77 13.84 -3.94
C HIS A 34 -29.48 14.67 -4.01
N PRO A 35 -29.40 15.87 -3.38
CA PRO A 35 -28.23 16.74 -3.53
C PRO A 35 -26.90 16.07 -3.18
N LEU A 36 -26.88 15.16 -2.23
CA LEU A 36 -25.68 14.41 -1.85
C LEU A 36 -25.30 13.38 -2.92
N GLU A 37 -26.26 12.63 -3.48
CA GLU A 37 -26.02 11.70 -4.58
C GLU A 37 -25.54 12.42 -5.85
N PHE A 38 -26.13 13.60 -6.12
CA PHE A 38 -25.68 14.44 -7.23
C PHE A 38 -24.26 14.96 -7.02
N LEU A 39 -23.92 15.39 -5.80
CA LEU A 39 -22.55 15.80 -5.45
C LEU A 39 -21.57 14.65 -5.54
N GLU A 40 -21.99 13.44 -5.23
CA GLU A 40 -21.16 12.23 -5.41
C GLU A 40 -20.97 11.89 -6.89
N MET A 41 -22.00 12.03 -7.73
CA MET A 41 -21.91 11.81 -9.18
C MET A 41 -21.03 12.82 -9.91
N ILE A 42 -20.98 14.07 -9.42
CA ILE A 42 -20.17 15.15 -10.01
C ILE A 42 -18.85 15.38 -9.24
N LYS A 43 -18.54 14.54 -8.27
CA LYS A 43 -17.18 14.52 -7.72
C LYS A 43 -16.23 14.30 -8.88
N ASP A 44 -15.54 15.35 -9.22
CA ASP A 44 -14.47 15.34 -10.21
C ASP A 44 -13.41 14.35 -9.71
N ASP A 45 -13.10 13.33 -10.50
CA ASP A 45 -12.01 12.40 -10.20
C ASP A 45 -10.64 13.08 -10.40
N SER A 46 -10.60 14.34 -10.84
CA SER A 46 -9.39 15.15 -10.82
C SER A 46 -8.93 15.34 -9.38
N GLY A 47 -7.71 14.99 -9.11
CA GLY A 47 -7.17 15.00 -7.76
C GLY A 47 -7.30 13.67 -7.03
N ARG A 48 -7.39 12.54 -7.75
CA ARG A 48 -7.44 11.20 -7.16
C ARG A 48 -6.53 10.22 -7.86
N ILE A 49 -6.05 9.24 -7.10
CA ILE A 49 -5.35 8.08 -7.64
C ILE A 49 -6.35 7.26 -8.45
N THR A 50 -6.04 7.01 -9.71
CA THR A 50 -6.88 6.22 -10.62
C THR A 50 -6.33 4.81 -10.83
N LEU A 51 -7.20 3.91 -11.31
CA LEU A 51 -6.78 2.59 -11.76
C LEU A 51 -5.69 2.68 -12.84
N GLU A 52 -5.80 3.64 -13.76
CA GLU A 52 -4.83 3.83 -14.85
C GLU A 52 -3.44 4.18 -14.30
N MET A 53 -3.34 5.08 -13.31
CA MET A 53 -2.11 5.41 -12.63
C MET A 53 -1.46 4.18 -11.98
N LEU A 54 -2.26 3.38 -11.25
CA LEU A 54 -1.75 2.16 -10.62
C LEU A 54 -1.35 1.10 -11.66
N ARG A 55 -1.98 1.06 -12.83
CA ARG A 55 -1.59 0.19 -13.95
C ARG A 55 -0.26 0.58 -14.58
N LYS A 56 0.15 1.85 -14.51
CA LYS A 56 1.49 2.26 -14.92
C LYS A 56 2.58 1.72 -13.97
N ILE A 57 2.22 1.47 -12.71
CA ILE A 57 3.11 0.89 -11.69
C ILE A 57 3.11 -0.65 -11.79
N TRP A 58 1.94 -1.28 -11.71
CA TRP A 58 1.78 -2.74 -11.83
C TRP A 58 1.18 -3.10 -13.19
N THR A 59 2.04 -3.23 -14.18
CA THR A 59 1.66 -3.35 -15.59
C THR A 59 1.04 -4.72 -15.95
N ASN A 60 1.38 -5.78 -15.19
CA ASN A 60 0.97 -7.14 -15.53
C ASN A 60 -0.39 -7.51 -14.91
N SER A 61 -1.43 -7.54 -15.74
CA SER A 61 -2.79 -7.89 -15.32
C SER A 61 -2.99 -9.38 -14.95
N SER A 62 -2.05 -10.26 -15.31
CA SER A 62 -2.10 -11.66 -14.89
C SER A 62 -1.66 -11.85 -13.43
N HIS A 63 -0.92 -10.91 -12.88
CA HIS A 63 -0.44 -10.96 -11.49
C HIS A 63 -1.40 -10.23 -10.53
N VAL A 64 -1.96 -9.10 -10.96
CA VAL A 64 -2.94 -8.35 -10.17
C VAL A 64 -4.08 -7.87 -11.07
N SER A 65 -5.33 -8.16 -10.69
CA SER A 65 -6.51 -7.77 -11.45
C SER A 65 -6.81 -6.27 -11.32
N ASN A 66 -7.57 -5.72 -12.27
CA ASN A 66 -8.05 -4.34 -12.19
C ASN A 66 -8.93 -4.12 -10.95
N GLY A 67 -9.75 -5.11 -10.56
CA GLY A 67 -10.58 -5.03 -9.37
C GLY A 67 -9.77 -4.85 -8.08
N ILE A 68 -8.63 -5.53 -7.97
CA ILE A 68 -7.72 -5.38 -6.82
C ILE A 68 -7.09 -3.98 -6.81
N LEU A 69 -6.55 -3.51 -7.95
CA LEU A 69 -5.95 -2.17 -8.02
C LEU A 69 -6.99 -1.06 -7.79
N GLN A 70 -8.24 -1.26 -8.22
CA GLN A 70 -9.32 -0.32 -7.93
C GLN A 70 -9.61 -0.24 -6.42
N GLN A 71 -9.60 -1.37 -5.70
CA GLN A 71 -9.74 -1.36 -4.23
C GLN A 71 -8.57 -0.62 -3.57
N VAL A 72 -7.35 -0.80 -4.07
CA VAL A 72 -6.17 -0.05 -3.59
C VAL A 72 -6.36 1.45 -3.82
N ALA A 73 -6.75 1.87 -5.03
CA ALA A 73 -7.00 3.27 -5.35
C ALA A 73 -8.06 3.89 -4.44
N ASN A 74 -9.18 3.20 -4.26
CA ASN A 74 -10.28 3.68 -3.43
C ASN A 74 -9.84 3.89 -1.98
N GLU A 75 -9.18 2.88 -1.37
CA GLU A 75 -8.75 2.97 0.02
C GLU A 75 -7.65 4.03 0.23
N LEU A 76 -6.74 4.20 -0.74
CA LEU A 76 -5.76 5.28 -0.70
C LEU A 76 -6.45 6.65 -0.75
N ASN A 77 -7.36 6.86 -1.71
CA ASN A 77 -8.08 8.11 -1.88
C ASN A 77 -8.90 8.53 -0.66
N GLU A 78 -9.47 7.58 0.06
CA GLU A 78 -10.20 7.83 1.31
C GLU A 78 -9.28 8.31 2.46
N ASN A 79 -7.97 8.08 2.32
CA ASN A 79 -7.01 8.26 3.41
C ASN A 79 -5.84 9.21 3.10
N LEU A 80 -5.78 9.83 1.91
CA LEU A 80 -4.66 10.69 1.49
C LEU A 80 -4.31 11.74 2.55
N GLU A 81 -5.27 12.59 2.91
CA GLU A 81 -5.07 13.63 3.91
C GLU A 81 -4.87 13.06 5.32
N ARG A 82 -5.70 12.08 5.68
CA ARG A 82 -5.73 11.50 7.04
C ARG A 82 -4.41 10.83 7.41
N CYS A 83 -3.73 10.22 6.44
CA CYS A 83 -2.45 9.52 6.63
C CYS A 83 -1.26 10.30 6.07
N HIS A 84 -1.39 11.61 5.90
CA HIS A 84 -0.30 12.49 5.43
C HIS A 84 0.32 12.03 4.10
N LEU A 85 -0.54 11.64 3.13
CA LEU A 85 -0.15 11.38 1.74
C LEU A 85 -0.66 12.49 0.79
N ASP A 86 -0.80 13.69 1.31
CA ASP A 86 -1.50 14.84 0.76
C ASP A 86 -0.59 15.79 -0.05
N THR A 87 0.56 15.31 -0.49
CA THR A 87 1.44 16.00 -1.45
C THR A 87 2.04 15.00 -2.45
N ASP A 88 2.41 15.48 -3.65
CA ASP A 88 3.06 14.65 -4.67
C ASP A 88 4.30 13.93 -4.11
N ALA A 89 5.19 14.64 -3.42
CA ALA A 89 6.41 14.05 -2.90
C ALA A 89 6.12 12.88 -1.93
N ARG A 90 5.17 13.07 -1.02
CA ARG A 90 4.76 12.04 -0.06
C ARG A 90 4.19 10.81 -0.76
N LEU A 91 3.30 11.03 -1.72
CA LEU A 91 2.66 9.95 -2.48
C LEU A 91 3.65 9.18 -3.34
N TYR A 92 4.53 9.88 -4.07
CA TYR A 92 5.55 9.23 -4.91
C TYR A 92 6.52 8.40 -4.07
N HIS A 93 6.99 8.92 -2.94
CA HIS A 93 7.83 8.14 -2.01
C HIS A 93 7.11 6.91 -1.46
N PHE A 94 5.87 7.08 -1.00
CA PHE A 94 5.06 5.96 -0.51
C PHE A 94 4.93 4.86 -1.57
N MET A 95 4.53 5.23 -2.79
CA MET A 95 4.34 4.26 -3.87
C MET A 95 5.63 3.56 -4.30
N ALA A 96 6.77 4.25 -4.30
CA ALA A 96 8.07 3.64 -4.58
C ALA A 96 8.45 2.59 -3.53
N GLN A 97 8.17 2.84 -2.24
CA GLN A 97 8.40 1.87 -1.18
C GLN A 97 7.46 0.67 -1.32
N ILE A 98 6.17 0.89 -1.52
CA ILE A 98 5.18 -0.17 -1.68
C ILE A 98 5.47 -1.05 -2.90
N PHE A 99 5.88 -0.45 -4.01
CA PHE A 99 6.26 -1.23 -5.20
C PHE A 99 7.46 -2.14 -4.93
N GLN A 100 8.46 -1.67 -4.17
CA GLN A 100 9.60 -2.52 -3.80
C GLN A 100 9.18 -3.67 -2.87
N GLU A 101 8.23 -3.44 -1.95
CA GLU A 101 7.75 -4.49 -1.02
C GLU A 101 6.88 -5.54 -1.73
N THR A 102 6.01 -5.11 -2.64
CA THR A 102 5.09 -6.00 -3.36
C THR A 102 5.69 -6.61 -4.64
N GLY A 103 6.71 -5.96 -5.18
CA GLY A 103 7.28 -6.29 -6.48
C GLY A 103 6.31 -6.13 -7.65
N ALA A 104 6.78 -6.40 -8.85
CA ALA A 104 5.97 -6.35 -10.07
C ALA A 104 4.81 -7.38 -10.07
N ASN A 105 4.90 -8.41 -9.24
CA ASN A 105 3.90 -9.47 -9.10
C ASN A 105 2.80 -9.13 -8.08
N PHE A 106 2.86 -7.98 -7.45
CA PHE A 106 1.91 -7.54 -6.42
C PHE A 106 1.75 -8.56 -5.28
N SER A 107 2.85 -9.05 -4.74
CA SER A 107 2.83 -10.04 -3.66
C SER A 107 2.55 -9.35 -2.32
N ILE A 108 1.43 -9.68 -1.69
CA ILE A 108 1.01 -9.14 -0.38
C ILE A 108 1.17 -10.14 0.77
N SER A 109 1.83 -11.25 0.51
CA SER A 109 2.22 -12.22 1.53
C SER A 109 3.61 -12.72 1.22
N GLU A 110 4.45 -12.82 2.24
CA GLU A 110 5.82 -13.27 2.09
C GLU A 110 5.91 -14.67 1.52
N ASN A 111 6.73 -14.83 0.49
CA ASN A 111 7.05 -16.12 -0.09
C ASN A 111 8.28 -16.70 0.61
N LEU A 112 8.07 -17.64 1.52
CA LEU A 112 9.12 -18.32 2.28
C LEU A 112 9.69 -19.57 1.58
N ASN A 113 9.41 -19.77 0.30
CA ASN A 113 9.85 -20.93 -0.48
C ASN A 113 11.34 -20.83 -0.88
N TYR A 114 12.20 -20.69 0.11
CA TYR A 114 13.65 -20.61 -0.07
C TYR A 114 14.29 -21.98 -0.24
N SER A 115 15.38 -22.05 -1.02
CA SER A 115 16.21 -23.24 -1.07
C SER A 115 17.04 -23.41 0.21
N ASP A 116 17.46 -24.62 0.49
CA ASP A 116 18.38 -24.95 1.56
C ASP A 116 19.66 -24.10 1.50
N THR A 117 20.19 -23.86 0.31
CA THR A 117 21.40 -23.06 0.08
C THR A 117 21.16 -21.54 0.28
N ALA A 118 19.93 -21.05 0.06
CA ALA A 118 19.61 -19.63 0.24
C ALA A 118 19.37 -19.27 1.72
N LEU A 119 18.82 -20.18 2.53
CA LEU A 119 18.47 -19.91 3.91
C LEU A 119 19.63 -19.37 4.77
N PRO A 120 20.86 -19.93 4.71
CA PRO A 120 21.98 -19.42 5.52
C PRO A 120 22.45 -18.02 5.10
N SER A 121 22.28 -17.63 3.85
CA SER A 121 22.62 -16.27 3.39
C SER A 121 21.62 -15.22 3.87
N LEU A 122 20.34 -15.59 3.92
CA LEU A 122 19.25 -14.68 4.22
C LEU A 122 18.97 -14.55 5.72
N PHE A 123 19.04 -15.65 6.47
CA PHE A 123 18.61 -15.67 7.86
C PHE A 123 19.73 -16.07 8.83
N SER A 124 19.95 -15.23 9.84
CA SER A 124 21.01 -15.45 10.85
C SER A 124 20.83 -16.76 11.63
N TYR A 125 19.59 -17.24 11.78
CA TYR A 125 19.32 -18.53 12.41
C TYR A 125 19.99 -19.66 11.62
N TYR A 126 19.71 -19.76 10.34
CA TYR A 126 20.22 -20.83 9.46
C TYR A 126 21.72 -20.71 9.19
N ARG A 127 22.30 -19.51 9.30
CA ARG A 127 23.76 -19.33 9.25
C ARG A 127 24.46 -20.06 10.39
N ARG A 128 23.80 -20.18 11.53
CA ARG A 128 24.32 -20.87 12.71
C ARG A 128 23.86 -22.33 12.78
N HIS A 129 22.84 -22.72 12.03
CA HIS A 129 22.22 -24.04 12.05
C HIS A 129 22.07 -24.58 10.61
N ALA A 130 23.22 -24.74 9.91
CA ALA A 130 23.22 -25.08 8.49
C ALA A 130 22.54 -26.45 8.20
N ASN A 131 22.63 -27.42 9.10
CA ASN A 131 21.93 -28.69 8.94
C ASN A 131 20.42 -28.57 8.92
N GLU A 132 19.87 -27.61 9.63
CA GLU A 132 18.42 -27.34 9.64
C GLU A 132 17.98 -26.66 8.36
N ALA A 133 18.86 -25.92 7.67
CA ALA A 133 18.56 -25.38 6.36
C ALA A 133 18.26 -26.45 5.32
N ILE A 134 18.97 -27.59 5.38
CA ILE A 134 18.74 -28.73 4.49
C ILE A 134 17.38 -29.38 4.76
N ILE A 135 16.96 -29.40 6.04
CA ILE A 135 15.68 -30.00 6.45
C ILE A 135 14.51 -29.11 6.06
N ASP A 136 14.62 -27.83 6.31
CA ASP A 136 13.51 -26.87 6.14
C ASP A 136 13.42 -26.24 4.74
N GLY A 137 14.56 -26.04 4.09
CA GLY A 137 14.66 -25.45 2.78
C GLY A 137 14.20 -26.39 1.66
N ARG A 138 13.80 -25.79 0.54
CA ARG A 138 13.49 -26.55 -0.68
C ARG A 138 14.74 -27.19 -1.24
N THR A 139 14.67 -28.48 -1.49
CA THR A 139 15.72 -29.27 -2.17
C THR A 139 15.18 -29.90 -3.44
N SER A 140 15.98 -30.72 -4.12
CA SER A 140 15.52 -31.55 -5.24
C SER A 140 14.57 -32.68 -4.82
N THR A 141 14.55 -33.05 -3.52
CA THR A 141 13.79 -34.17 -2.98
C THR A 141 12.56 -33.77 -2.18
N HIS A 142 12.46 -32.52 -1.70
CA HIS A 142 11.29 -32.04 -0.95
C HIS A 142 11.09 -30.54 -1.10
N PRO A 143 9.82 -30.05 -0.96
CA PRO A 143 9.51 -28.63 -0.91
C PRO A 143 10.01 -27.97 0.39
N ALA A 144 10.07 -26.63 0.42
CA ALA A 144 10.36 -25.90 1.63
C ALA A 144 9.27 -26.08 2.70
N ILE A 145 9.65 -26.17 3.96
CA ILE A 145 8.74 -26.21 5.11
C ILE A 145 8.54 -24.76 5.59
N LEU A 146 7.61 -24.03 4.96
CA LEU A 146 7.44 -22.59 5.10
C LEU A 146 7.23 -22.16 6.56
N GLU A 147 6.45 -22.92 7.32
CA GLU A 147 6.17 -22.62 8.73
C GLU A 147 7.43 -22.73 9.60
N ASN A 148 8.24 -23.77 9.40
CA ASN A 148 9.50 -23.91 10.11
C ASN A 148 10.44 -22.75 9.78
N ILE A 149 10.54 -22.39 8.50
CA ILE A 149 11.37 -21.27 8.04
C ILE A 149 10.95 -19.99 8.74
N ALA A 150 9.66 -19.64 8.71
CA ALA A 150 9.16 -18.44 9.37
C ALA A 150 9.43 -18.44 10.88
N ASN A 151 9.11 -19.54 11.56
CA ASN A 151 9.28 -19.64 13.02
C ASN A 151 10.74 -19.53 13.45
N LYS A 152 11.66 -20.08 12.67
CA LYS A 152 13.10 -19.98 12.94
C LYS A 152 13.70 -18.62 12.53
N ALA A 153 13.24 -18.05 11.43
CA ALA A 153 13.70 -16.74 10.95
C ALA A 153 13.23 -15.57 11.84
N TYR A 154 12.00 -15.63 12.33
CA TYR A 154 11.33 -14.51 13.00
C TYR A 154 11.04 -14.74 14.49
N GLY A 155 11.20 -15.96 15.01
CA GLY A 155 11.03 -16.25 16.43
C GLY A 155 12.00 -15.47 17.32
N GLY A 156 11.52 -15.02 18.49
CA GLY A 156 12.30 -14.23 19.44
C GLY A 156 12.58 -12.77 19.02
N ARG A 157 11.85 -12.24 18.02
CA ARG A 157 12.01 -10.88 17.49
C ARG A 157 10.67 -10.19 17.38
N ASN A 158 10.64 -8.86 17.51
CA ASN A 158 9.46 -8.01 17.27
C ASN A 158 8.19 -8.55 17.94
N GLY A 159 8.32 -9.01 19.21
CA GLY A 159 7.22 -9.57 19.99
C GLY A 159 6.85 -11.02 19.68
N ASN A 160 7.51 -11.70 18.77
CA ASN A 160 7.27 -13.11 18.43
C ASN A 160 7.90 -14.06 19.49
N ASN A 161 7.33 -14.07 20.70
CA ASN A 161 7.89 -14.76 21.86
C ASN A 161 7.25 -16.13 22.12
N MET A 162 6.16 -16.46 21.41
CA MET A 162 5.47 -17.73 21.56
C MET A 162 5.77 -18.66 20.38
N PRO A 163 5.74 -19.99 20.60
CA PRO A 163 5.84 -20.95 19.51
C PRO A 163 4.80 -20.67 18.41
N GLY A 164 5.23 -20.69 17.14
CA GLY A 164 4.35 -20.40 16.01
C GLY A 164 4.19 -18.93 15.64
N ASP A 165 4.65 -17.99 16.48
CA ASP A 165 4.52 -16.56 16.20
C ASP A 165 5.24 -16.13 14.93
N GLY A 166 6.38 -16.71 14.61
CA GLY A 166 7.13 -16.38 13.40
C GLY A 166 6.31 -16.61 12.12
N TRP A 167 5.59 -17.71 12.06
CA TRP A 167 4.67 -18.01 10.96
C TRP A 167 3.42 -17.14 11.02
N ARG A 168 2.81 -17.02 12.20
CA ARG A 168 1.58 -16.29 12.40
C ARG A 168 1.70 -14.80 12.01
N TYR A 169 2.81 -14.17 12.38
CA TYR A 169 3.10 -12.76 12.14
C TYR A 169 4.20 -12.54 11.09
N ARG A 170 4.27 -13.43 10.07
CA ARG A 170 5.15 -13.24 8.92
C ARG A 170 4.75 -12.01 8.12
N GLY A 171 5.56 -11.60 7.16
CA GLY A 171 5.29 -10.45 6.31
C GLY A 171 3.98 -10.56 5.53
N GLN A 172 3.05 -9.62 5.75
CA GLN A 172 1.76 -9.53 5.07
C GLN A 172 1.38 -8.08 4.77
N GLY A 173 0.44 -7.89 3.82
CA GLY A 173 -0.03 -6.58 3.37
C GLY A 173 0.95 -5.88 2.44
N LEU A 174 0.59 -4.66 1.99
CA LEU A 174 1.39 -3.92 1.02
C LEU A 174 2.78 -3.53 1.54
N LYS A 175 2.93 -3.35 2.85
CA LYS A 175 4.20 -3.00 3.51
C LYS A 175 4.98 -4.22 3.99
N GLN A 176 4.45 -5.44 3.86
CA GLN A 176 5.02 -6.65 4.47
C GLN A 176 5.17 -6.49 6.00
N LEU A 177 4.08 -6.11 6.68
CA LEU A 177 4.02 -5.95 8.13
C LEU A 177 4.43 -7.26 8.82
N THR A 178 5.46 -7.23 9.67
CA THR A 178 6.07 -8.43 10.27
C THR A 178 6.28 -8.26 11.76
N GLY A 179 5.93 -9.30 12.52
CA GLY A 179 6.14 -9.37 13.98
C GLY A 179 4.93 -8.92 14.80
N ARG A 180 4.67 -9.66 15.90
CA ARG A 180 3.50 -9.50 16.78
C ARG A 180 3.31 -8.06 17.25
N ASP A 181 4.40 -7.38 17.65
CA ASP A 181 4.30 -6.00 18.15
C ASP A 181 3.80 -5.03 17.08
N ASN A 182 4.17 -5.22 15.81
CA ASN A 182 3.67 -4.40 14.72
C ASN A 182 2.18 -4.67 14.44
N TYR A 183 1.72 -5.92 14.53
CA TYR A 183 0.30 -6.24 14.40
C TYR A 183 -0.53 -5.68 15.56
N ARG A 184 0.00 -5.71 16.78
CA ARG A 184 -0.62 -5.05 17.94
C ARG A 184 -0.70 -3.54 17.76
N GLY A 185 0.38 -2.90 17.32
CA GLY A 185 0.43 -1.47 17.00
C GLY A 185 -0.59 -1.11 15.92
N PHE A 186 -0.66 -1.90 14.84
CA PHE A 186 -1.64 -1.72 13.78
C PHE A 186 -3.08 -1.84 14.30
N THR A 187 -3.38 -2.82 15.15
CA THR A 187 -4.70 -2.94 15.82
C THR A 187 -5.06 -1.68 16.60
N ALA A 188 -4.15 -1.18 17.43
CA ALA A 188 -4.39 0.02 18.23
C ALA A 188 -4.58 1.27 17.36
N TYR A 189 -3.76 1.42 16.33
CA TYR A 189 -3.86 2.50 15.35
C TYR A 189 -5.19 2.46 14.59
N SER A 190 -5.60 1.30 14.06
CA SER A 190 -6.81 1.12 13.29
C SER A 190 -8.07 1.45 14.09
N LYS A 191 -8.13 1.02 15.36
CA LYS A 191 -9.22 1.36 16.28
C LYS A 191 -9.35 2.88 16.46
N LYS A 192 -8.23 3.58 16.58
CA LYS A 192 -8.19 5.04 16.75
C LYS A 192 -8.51 5.78 15.45
N MET A 193 -7.92 5.35 14.33
CA MET A 193 -7.95 6.08 13.06
C MET A 193 -9.24 5.84 12.28
N TRP A 194 -9.68 4.59 12.22
CA TRP A 194 -10.82 4.16 11.38
C TRP A 194 -11.99 3.59 12.18
N SER A 195 -11.91 3.56 13.52
CA SER A 195 -12.92 2.92 14.38
C SER A 195 -13.14 1.43 14.05
N ASP A 196 -12.09 0.76 13.54
CA ASP A 196 -12.15 -0.66 13.21
C ASP A 196 -12.41 -1.49 14.47
N SER A 197 -13.32 -2.46 14.36
CA SER A 197 -13.63 -3.42 15.43
C SER A 197 -12.67 -4.61 15.46
N ASP A 198 -11.95 -4.85 14.35
CA ASP A 198 -11.08 -6.01 14.19
C ASP A 198 -9.83 -5.92 15.07
N ASP A 199 -9.36 -7.09 15.46
CA ASP A 199 -8.10 -7.26 16.16
C ASP A 199 -7.12 -8.03 15.27
N TYR A 200 -6.17 -7.30 14.70
CA TYR A 200 -5.19 -7.86 13.76
C TYR A 200 -4.08 -8.65 14.46
N GLU A 201 -3.86 -8.46 15.76
CA GLU A 201 -3.00 -9.36 16.54
C GLU A 201 -3.65 -10.74 16.69
N LEU A 202 -4.96 -10.78 16.92
CA LEU A 202 -5.71 -12.05 17.01
C LEU A 202 -5.95 -12.68 15.62
N ASN A 203 -6.19 -11.87 14.60
CA ASN A 203 -6.55 -12.28 13.23
C ASN A 203 -5.57 -11.72 12.18
N PRO A 204 -4.26 -12.05 12.24
CA PRO A 204 -3.25 -11.45 11.35
C PRO A 204 -3.46 -11.77 9.88
N GLY A 205 -4.15 -12.86 9.56
CA GLY A 205 -4.48 -13.25 8.18
C GLY A 205 -5.31 -12.22 7.42
N LEU A 206 -6.08 -11.36 8.12
CA LEU A 206 -6.84 -10.27 7.50
C LEU A 206 -5.94 -9.31 6.72
N VAL A 207 -4.69 -9.11 7.16
CA VAL A 207 -3.74 -8.20 6.50
C VAL A 207 -3.36 -8.65 5.08
N SER A 208 -3.56 -9.92 4.73
CA SER A 208 -3.33 -10.43 3.37
C SER A 208 -4.59 -10.94 2.67
N SER A 209 -5.70 -11.15 3.38
CA SER A 209 -6.95 -11.63 2.78
C SER A 209 -7.96 -10.53 2.46
N ASP A 210 -7.81 -9.35 3.07
CA ASP A 210 -8.63 -8.18 2.82
C ASP A 210 -7.77 -7.04 2.27
N MET A 211 -8.06 -6.57 1.06
CA MET A 211 -7.26 -5.53 0.39
C MET A 211 -7.33 -4.18 1.12
N LYS A 212 -8.45 -3.84 1.70
CA LYS A 212 -8.60 -2.65 2.55
C LYS A 212 -7.63 -2.70 3.72
N VAL A 213 -7.59 -3.84 4.41
CA VAL A 213 -6.68 -4.04 5.55
C VAL A 213 -5.22 -4.06 5.10
N ALA A 214 -4.93 -4.65 3.92
CA ALA A 214 -3.59 -4.64 3.35
C ALA A 214 -3.08 -3.22 3.07
N VAL A 215 -3.91 -2.34 2.50
CA VAL A 215 -3.60 -0.92 2.26
C VAL A 215 -3.41 -0.19 3.60
N ARG A 216 -4.37 -0.33 4.52
CA ARG A 216 -4.32 0.32 5.84
C ARG A 216 -3.08 -0.05 6.65
N SER A 217 -2.59 -1.28 6.53
CA SER A 217 -1.35 -1.69 7.19
C SER A 217 -0.12 -0.92 6.70
N ALA A 218 -0.10 -0.53 5.43
CA ALA A 218 0.95 0.31 4.86
C ALA A 218 0.80 1.78 5.26
N LEU A 219 -0.43 2.29 5.26
CA LEU A 219 -0.76 3.64 5.72
C LEU A 219 -0.40 3.83 7.21
N TYR A 220 -0.74 2.84 8.04
CA TYR A 220 -0.31 2.80 9.44
C TYR A 220 1.21 2.94 9.56
N PHE A 221 1.97 2.11 8.86
CA PHE A 221 3.43 2.14 8.96
C PHE A 221 4.00 3.48 8.50
N TRP A 222 3.46 4.06 7.45
CA TRP A 222 3.86 5.36 6.92
C TRP A 222 3.62 6.48 7.93
N ASP A 223 2.42 6.55 8.46
CA ASP A 223 1.99 7.62 9.35
C ASP A 223 2.61 7.51 10.75
N ASP A 224 2.57 6.33 11.37
CA ASP A 224 3.10 6.08 12.71
C ASP A 224 4.60 6.34 12.81
N ASN A 225 5.35 6.02 11.74
CA ASN A 225 6.78 6.32 11.63
C ASN A 225 7.08 7.71 11.07
N LYS A 226 6.05 8.54 10.81
CA LYS A 226 6.18 9.92 10.29
C LYS A 226 7.06 10.01 9.04
N LEU A 227 6.94 9.05 8.13
CA LEU A 227 7.77 8.99 6.93
C LEU A 227 7.49 10.16 5.99
N TYR A 228 6.32 10.76 6.07
CA TYR A 228 5.95 11.98 5.36
C TYR A 228 6.92 13.14 5.64
N MET A 229 7.44 13.28 6.87
CA MET A 229 8.41 14.33 7.19
C MET A 229 9.73 14.19 6.42
N LYS A 230 10.12 12.96 6.08
CA LYS A 230 11.30 12.67 5.25
C LYS A 230 11.00 12.88 3.77
N ALA A 231 9.78 12.58 3.33
CA ALA A 231 9.34 12.81 1.97
C ALA A 231 9.23 14.31 1.64
N ASP A 232 8.95 15.17 2.63
CA ASP A 232 8.90 16.63 2.47
C ASP A 232 10.25 17.25 2.09
N GLU A 233 11.37 16.50 2.24
CA GLU A 233 12.70 16.90 1.76
C GLU A 233 12.83 16.78 0.22
N GLY A 234 11.76 16.40 -0.48
CA GLY A 234 11.69 16.30 -1.94
C GLY A 234 12.18 14.97 -2.50
N TYR A 235 12.38 14.90 -3.82
CA TYR A 235 12.69 13.67 -4.55
C TYR A 235 14.17 13.27 -4.52
N SER A 236 14.91 13.70 -3.51
CA SER A 236 16.33 13.45 -3.40
C SER A 236 16.66 11.99 -3.04
N LYS A 237 17.87 11.56 -3.37
CA LYS A 237 18.40 10.25 -2.98
C LYS A 237 18.45 10.12 -1.45
N ASP A 238 18.83 11.19 -0.78
CA ASP A 238 18.96 11.21 0.68
C ASP A 238 17.59 11.04 1.37
N ALA A 239 16.54 11.72 0.88
CA ALA A 239 15.18 11.55 1.35
C ALA A 239 14.69 10.10 1.18
N SER A 240 14.89 9.53 -0.04
CA SER A 240 14.54 8.14 -0.33
C SER A 240 15.28 7.15 0.57
N TYR A 241 16.56 7.38 0.81
CA TYR A 241 17.39 6.55 1.69
C TYR A 241 16.98 6.67 3.15
N ALA A 242 16.65 7.88 3.62
CA ALA A 242 16.16 8.10 4.98
C ALA A 242 14.83 7.37 5.25
N ILE A 243 13.94 7.33 4.26
CA ILE A 243 12.70 6.56 4.32
C ILE A 243 13.01 5.06 4.32
N THR A 244 13.85 4.60 3.39
CA THR A 244 14.24 3.19 3.28
C THR A 244 14.87 2.66 4.56
N ALA A 245 15.69 3.46 5.24
CA ALA A 245 16.31 3.08 6.51
C ALA A 245 15.30 2.78 7.62
N VAL A 246 14.12 3.39 7.58
CA VAL A 246 13.01 3.09 8.51
C VAL A 246 12.21 1.88 8.02
N VAL A 247 11.94 1.81 6.72
CA VAL A 247 11.16 0.71 6.11
C VAL A 247 11.88 -0.63 6.25
N ASN A 248 13.16 -0.68 5.91
CA ASN A 248 14.02 -1.85 6.03
C ASN A 248 15.50 -1.47 6.09
N LYS A 249 16.02 -1.25 7.29
CA LYS A 249 17.38 -0.74 7.52
C LYS A 249 18.49 -1.63 6.90
N HIS A 250 18.28 -2.92 6.88
CA HIS A 250 19.33 -3.90 6.51
C HIS A 250 19.13 -4.48 5.09
N THR A 251 18.31 -3.82 4.28
CA THR A 251 18.11 -4.20 2.88
C THR A 251 19.28 -3.72 2.01
N ASP A 252 19.54 -4.41 0.91
CA ASP A 252 20.39 -3.99 -0.19
C ASP A 252 19.63 -3.21 -1.28
N SER A 253 18.31 -3.00 -1.10
CA SER A 253 17.43 -2.39 -2.09
C SER A 253 17.34 -0.86 -2.04
N TYR A 254 18.24 -0.17 -1.37
CA TYR A 254 18.21 1.31 -1.28
C TYR A 254 18.21 1.98 -2.66
N GLU A 255 19.13 1.55 -3.54
CA GLU A 255 19.22 2.09 -4.88
C GLU A 255 18.01 1.74 -5.75
N ALA A 256 17.45 0.52 -5.59
CA ALA A 256 16.26 0.10 -6.32
C ALA A 256 15.05 0.96 -5.96
N ARG A 257 14.85 1.26 -4.67
CA ARG A 257 13.75 2.13 -4.20
C ARG A 257 13.89 3.57 -4.71
N PHE A 258 15.10 4.09 -4.74
CA PHE A 258 15.37 5.40 -5.33
C PHE A 258 15.15 5.39 -6.86
N SER A 259 15.54 4.32 -7.53
CA SER A 259 15.27 4.15 -8.96
C SER A 259 13.78 4.11 -9.26
N HIS A 260 12.98 3.41 -8.46
CA HIS A 260 11.51 3.41 -8.60
C HIS A 260 10.94 4.81 -8.42
N LEU A 261 11.36 5.53 -7.37
CA LEU A 261 10.95 6.92 -7.16
C LEU A 261 11.23 7.77 -8.39
N THR A 262 12.46 7.72 -8.89
CA THR A 262 12.91 8.51 -10.06
C THR A 262 12.11 8.16 -11.33
N GLN A 263 11.86 6.87 -11.56
CA GLN A 263 11.06 6.41 -12.70
C GLN A 263 9.60 6.89 -12.60
N PHE A 264 9.00 6.83 -11.41
CA PHE A 264 7.61 7.25 -11.21
C PHE A 264 7.45 8.76 -11.40
N VAL A 265 8.37 9.55 -10.85
CA VAL A 265 8.38 11.02 -10.98
C VAL A 265 8.64 11.42 -12.44
N SER A 266 9.67 10.87 -13.08
CA SER A 266 9.98 11.21 -14.48
C SER A 266 8.90 10.75 -15.46
N GLY A 267 8.19 9.67 -15.15
CA GLY A 267 7.03 9.17 -15.90
C GLY A 267 5.73 9.88 -15.60
N GLN A 268 5.73 10.85 -14.67
CA GLN A 268 4.55 11.60 -14.27
C GLN A 268 3.35 10.68 -13.92
N ILE A 269 3.64 9.55 -13.24
CA ILE A 269 2.67 8.45 -13.08
C ILE A 269 1.47 8.87 -12.21
N LEU A 270 1.72 9.72 -11.23
CA LEU A 270 0.74 10.17 -10.23
C LEU A 270 0.41 11.68 -10.35
N ASP A 271 0.81 12.32 -11.45
CA ASP A 271 0.54 13.73 -11.67
C ASP A 271 -0.98 13.98 -11.76
N GLY A 272 -1.43 15.08 -11.13
CA GLY A 272 -2.83 15.48 -11.09
C GLY A 272 -3.63 14.85 -9.94
N VAL A 273 -2.97 14.20 -8.98
CA VAL A 273 -3.61 13.77 -7.73
C VAL A 273 -3.78 14.96 -6.77
N PHE A 274 -2.88 15.96 -6.85
CA PHE A 274 -2.93 17.20 -6.05
C PHE A 274 -2.81 18.44 -6.91
#